data_d935b978cd632782acb72943c20c264a
#
_entry.id   d935b978cd632782acb72943c20c264a
#
_cell.length_a   1.000
_cell.length_b   1.000
_cell.length_c   1.000
_cell.angle_alpha   90.00
_cell.angle_beta   90.00
_cell.angle_gamma   90.00
#
_symmetry.space_group_name_H-M   'P 1'
#
loop_
_entity.id
_entity.type
_entity.pdbx_description
1 polymer ?
#
loop_
_entity_poly.entity_id
_entity_poly.type
_entity_poly.pdbx_seq_one_letter_code
_entity_poly.pdbx_strand_id
1 'polypeptide(L)'
;NLTKISPDEMREQINGVNQLVLEATGKEPALVRPPYGAGIKDETVKANVAYPLIMWTIDTLDWSTRDTQSTLEAIRKDVKDGSIVLMHDLYDPTAAAVETIVPELIEQGYQLVTVSEMFAAKGIALEPGKYYRKAFE
;
A
#
# COMPACT_ATOMS: atom_id res chain seq x y z
N ASN A 1 -7.89 -11.22 7.53
CA ASN A 1 -8.84 -10.11 7.56
C ASN A 1 -9.00 -9.61 8.99
N LEU A 2 -8.53 -8.39 9.27
CA LEU A 2 -8.46 -7.82 10.63
C LEU A 2 -9.84 -7.69 11.30
N THR A 3 -10.91 -7.56 10.53
CA THR A 3 -12.28 -7.48 11.11
C THR A 3 -12.87 -8.83 11.51
N LYS A 4 -12.13 -9.93 11.32
CA LYS A 4 -12.59 -11.30 11.59
C LYS A 4 -11.81 -12.00 12.70
N ILE A 5 -10.88 -11.30 13.31
CA ILE A 5 -10.03 -11.81 14.40
C ILE A 5 -10.15 -10.91 15.64
N SER A 6 -9.80 -11.45 16.79
CA SER A 6 -9.82 -10.69 18.05
C SER A 6 -8.74 -9.60 18.08
N PRO A 7 -8.87 -8.59 18.95
CA PRO A 7 -7.83 -7.59 19.14
C PRO A 7 -6.47 -8.16 19.53
N ASP A 8 -6.43 -9.21 20.32
CA ASP A 8 -5.20 -9.89 20.74
C ASP A 8 -4.51 -10.58 19.56
N GLU A 9 -5.27 -11.36 18.79
CA GLU A 9 -4.77 -12.00 17.56
C GLU A 9 -4.28 -10.95 16.54
N MET A 10 -4.98 -9.82 16.44
CA MET A 10 -4.58 -8.72 15.56
C MET A 10 -3.20 -8.20 15.91
N ARG A 11 -2.96 -7.91 17.19
CA ARG A 11 -1.66 -7.46 17.70
C ARG A 11 -0.58 -8.52 17.54
N GLU A 12 -0.90 -9.78 17.83
CA GLU A 12 0.03 -10.89 17.69
C GLU A 12 0.50 -11.06 16.23
N GLN A 13 -0.42 -11.05 15.27
CA GLN A 13 -0.08 -11.18 13.85
C GLN A 13 0.77 -10.01 13.34
N ILE A 14 0.43 -8.77 13.71
CA ILE A 14 1.18 -7.60 13.30
C ILE A 14 2.59 -7.62 13.92
N ASN A 15 2.69 -7.85 15.22
CA ASN A 15 3.97 -7.90 15.92
C ASN A 15 4.85 -9.05 15.44
N GLY A 16 4.25 -10.21 15.15
CA GLY A 16 4.96 -11.36 14.60
C GLY A 16 5.60 -11.06 13.24
N VAL A 17 4.86 -10.43 12.33
CA VAL A 17 5.41 -9.99 11.05
C VAL A 17 6.49 -8.94 11.24
N ASN A 18 6.29 -7.95 12.11
CA ASN A 18 7.28 -6.91 12.37
C ASN A 18 8.60 -7.49 12.89
N GLN A 19 8.53 -8.45 13.81
CA GLN A 19 9.70 -9.13 14.32
C GLN A 19 10.48 -9.87 13.23
N LEU A 20 9.77 -10.61 12.38
CA LEU A 20 10.38 -11.33 11.25
C LEU A 20 11.05 -10.37 10.25
N VAL A 21 10.41 -9.25 9.95
CA VAL A 21 10.99 -8.24 9.04
C VAL A 21 12.20 -7.57 9.69
N LEU A 22 12.13 -7.22 10.97
CA LEU A 22 13.27 -6.66 11.70
C LEU A 22 14.47 -7.62 11.71
N GLU A 23 14.24 -8.90 11.99
CA GLU A 23 15.29 -9.93 11.97
C GLU A 23 15.91 -10.09 10.58
N ALA A 24 15.11 -10.05 9.53
CA ALA A 24 15.57 -10.23 8.15
C ALA A 24 16.28 -8.99 7.57
N THR A 25 15.89 -7.79 7.98
CA THR A 25 16.31 -6.54 7.32
C THR A 25 17.05 -5.56 8.23
N GLY A 26 17.01 -5.76 9.54
CA GLY A 26 17.51 -4.80 10.55
C GLY A 26 16.64 -3.54 10.69
N LYS A 27 15.45 -3.50 10.10
CA LYS A 27 14.54 -2.35 10.15
C LYS A 27 13.11 -2.77 10.50
N GLU A 28 12.49 -2.04 11.40
CA GLU A 28 11.08 -2.24 11.71
C GLU A 28 10.18 -1.67 10.59
N PRO A 29 9.09 -2.36 10.23
CA PRO A 29 8.03 -1.79 9.42
C PRO A 29 7.41 -0.57 10.09
N ALA A 30 7.15 0.48 9.30
CA ALA A 30 6.57 1.72 9.81
C ALA A 30 5.08 1.88 9.45
N LEU A 31 4.57 1.04 8.57
CA LEU A 31 3.24 1.16 7.96
C LEU A 31 2.56 -0.21 7.90
N VAL A 32 1.24 -0.21 7.97
CA VAL A 32 0.42 -1.41 7.75
C VAL A 32 -0.54 -1.19 6.60
N ARG A 33 -0.55 -2.09 5.64
CA ARG A 33 -1.65 -2.20 4.66
C ARG A 33 -2.56 -3.33 5.10
N PRO A 34 -3.80 -3.01 5.53
CA PRO A 34 -4.73 -4.05 5.94
C PRO A 34 -5.04 -5.00 4.80
N PRO A 35 -4.96 -6.32 5.01
CA PRO A 35 -5.38 -7.29 4.00
C PRO A 35 -6.81 -6.99 3.52
N TYR A 36 -7.02 -7.08 2.21
CA TYR A 36 -8.31 -6.76 1.54
C TYR A 36 -8.76 -5.30 1.70
N GLY A 37 -7.95 -4.41 2.24
CA GLY A 37 -8.38 -3.05 2.61
C GLY A 37 -9.43 -3.04 3.72
N ALA A 38 -9.59 -4.15 4.45
CA ALA A 38 -10.66 -4.33 5.43
C ALA A 38 -10.32 -3.64 6.76
N GLY A 39 -11.34 -3.02 7.39
CA GLY A 39 -11.23 -2.49 8.75
C GLY A 39 -10.73 -1.05 8.85
N ILE A 40 -10.49 -0.33 7.76
CA ILE A 40 -10.00 1.06 7.80
C ILE A 40 -10.94 2.05 8.49
N LYS A 41 -12.24 1.71 8.57
CA LYS A 41 -13.28 2.49 9.28
C LYS A 41 -13.71 1.82 10.57
N ASP A 42 -13.16 0.67 10.90
CA ASP A 42 -13.49 -0.08 12.11
C ASP A 42 -12.69 0.46 13.29
N GLU A 43 -13.38 0.94 14.32
CA GLU A 43 -12.74 1.56 15.48
C GLU A 43 -11.91 0.55 16.29
N THR A 44 -12.28 -0.73 16.28
CA THR A 44 -11.49 -1.79 16.93
C THR A 44 -10.17 -1.99 16.21
N VAL A 45 -10.18 -2.02 14.88
CA VAL A 45 -8.96 -2.12 14.07
C VAL A 45 -8.05 -0.91 14.31
N LYS A 46 -8.60 0.31 14.24
CA LYS A 46 -7.85 1.55 14.48
C LYS A 46 -7.21 1.61 15.86
N ALA A 47 -7.94 1.17 16.88
CA ALA A 47 -7.46 1.19 18.27
C ALA A 47 -6.37 0.13 18.55
N ASN A 48 -6.31 -0.94 17.77
CA ASN A 48 -5.40 -2.06 18.02
C ASN A 48 -4.26 -2.19 17.00
N VAL A 49 -4.31 -1.42 15.91
CA VAL A 49 -3.19 -1.32 14.96
C VAL A 49 -2.41 -0.06 15.26
N ALA A 50 -1.25 -0.21 15.93
CA ALA A 50 -0.40 0.91 16.35
C ALA A 50 0.45 1.50 15.21
N TYR A 51 -0.07 1.49 13.98
CA TYR A 51 0.59 1.96 12.76
C TYR A 51 -0.35 2.78 11.89
N PRO A 52 0.17 3.67 11.03
CA PRO A 52 -0.61 4.27 9.95
C PRO A 52 -1.12 3.19 8.99
N LEU A 53 -2.40 3.28 8.61
CA LEU A 53 -3.05 2.33 7.72
C LEU A 53 -2.98 2.86 6.27
N ILE A 54 -2.34 2.11 5.39
CA ILE A 54 -2.13 2.55 4.01
C ILE A 54 -3.12 1.87 3.06
N MET A 55 -3.82 2.68 2.33
CA MET A 55 -4.72 2.29 1.24
C MET A 55 -4.15 2.76 -0.11
N TRP A 56 -4.98 2.80 -1.13
CA TRP A 56 -4.59 3.18 -2.49
C TRP A 56 -5.62 4.10 -3.14
N THR A 57 -5.17 4.84 -4.14
CA THR A 57 -6.03 5.62 -5.05
C THR A 57 -6.37 4.85 -6.30
N ILE A 58 -5.43 4.03 -6.78
CA ILE A 58 -5.56 3.26 -8.01
C ILE A 58 -5.55 1.78 -7.66
N ASP A 59 -6.69 1.12 -7.84
CA ASP A 59 -6.81 -0.33 -7.82
C ASP A 59 -6.71 -0.84 -9.25
N THR A 60 -5.65 -1.53 -9.57
CA THR A 60 -5.41 -2.04 -10.92
C THR A 60 -6.27 -3.25 -11.25
N LEU A 61 -6.86 -3.89 -10.24
CA LEU A 61 -7.58 -5.16 -10.35
C LEU A 61 -6.76 -6.28 -11.04
N ASP A 62 -5.45 -6.18 -11.00
CA ASP A 62 -4.50 -7.11 -11.63
C ASP A 62 -4.70 -8.56 -11.17
N TRP A 63 -5.05 -8.76 -9.91
CA TRP A 63 -5.38 -10.06 -9.32
C TRP A 63 -6.61 -10.73 -9.97
N SER A 64 -7.53 -9.92 -10.51
CA SER A 64 -8.78 -10.35 -11.11
C SER A 64 -8.65 -10.48 -12.63
N THR A 65 -8.14 -9.46 -13.29
CA THR A 65 -8.00 -9.42 -14.75
C THR A 65 -6.88 -10.33 -15.24
N ARG A 66 -5.77 -10.39 -14.50
CA ARG A 66 -4.54 -11.10 -14.88
C ARG A 66 -4.09 -10.74 -16.29
N ASP A 67 -4.22 -9.47 -16.62
CA ASP A 67 -3.96 -8.92 -17.94
C ASP A 67 -3.07 -7.67 -17.82
N THR A 68 -1.94 -7.72 -18.52
CA THR A 68 -0.93 -6.65 -18.50
C THR A 68 -1.51 -5.33 -19.00
N GLN A 69 -2.28 -5.38 -20.08
CA GLN A 69 -2.80 -4.17 -20.72
C GLN A 69 -3.84 -3.48 -19.84
N SER A 70 -4.75 -4.24 -19.25
CA SER A 70 -5.74 -3.73 -18.30
C SER A 70 -5.06 -3.06 -17.10
N THR A 71 -3.97 -3.64 -16.59
CA THR A 71 -3.19 -3.06 -15.47
C THR A 71 -2.55 -1.73 -15.88
N LEU A 72 -1.95 -1.65 -17.06
CA LEU A 72 -1.36 -0.43 -17.60
C LEU A 72 -2.41 0.67 -17.79
N GLU A 73 -3.56 0.34 -18.38
CA GLU A 73 -4.65 1.28 -18.62
C GLU A 73 -5.21 1.86 -17.32
N ALA A 74 -5.38 1.03 -16.30
CA ALA A 74 -5.84 1.48 -14.98
C ALA A 74 -4.90 2.51 -14.36
N ILE A 75 -3.57 2.32 -14.49
CA ILE A 75 -2.59 3.26 -13.98
C ILE A 75 -2.58 4.54 -14.82
N ARG A 76 -2.43 4.43 -16.14
CA ARG A 76 -2.35 5.57 -17.06
C ARG A 76 -3.53 6.51 -16.95
N LYS A 77 -4.71 5.96 -16.72
CA LYS A 77 -5.95 6.73 -16.62
C LYS A 77 -5.97 7.70 -15.44
N ASP A 78 -5.50 7.25 -14.28
CA ASP A 78 -5.79 7.94 -13.01
C ASP A 78 -4.53 8.36 -12.24
N VAL A 79 -3.33 8.02 -12.72
CA VAL A 79 -2.07 8.36 -12.03
C VAL A 79 -1.83 9.86 -12.01
N LYS A 80 -1.46 10.36 -10.84
CA LYS A 80 -1.01 11.74 -10.62
C LYS A 80 -0.08 11.81 -9.42
N ASP A 81 0.60 12.95 -9.26
CA ASP A 81 1.49 13.16 -8.13
C ASP A 81 0.77 12.90 -6.78
N GLY A 82 1.37 12.09 -5.95
CA GLY A 82 0.80 11.64 -4.66
C GLY A 82 -0.14 10.43 -4.76
N SER A 83 -0.28 9.79 -5.91
CA SER A 83 -1.02 8.53 -6.06
C SER A 83 -0.32 7.36 -5.39
N ILE A 84 -1.12 6.45 -4.82
CA ILE A 84 -0.69 5.13 -4.35
C ILE A 84 -1.35 4.09 -5.24
N VAL A 85 -0.55 3.28 -5.92
CA VAL A 85 -1.03 2.23 -6.83
C VAL A 85 -0.99 0.88 -6.13
N LEU A 86 -2.09 0.13 -6.17
CA LEU A 86 -2.15 -1.25 -5.69
C LEU A 86 -1.91 -2.21 -6.84
N MET A 87 -0.94 -3.09 -6.64
CA MET A 87 -0.64 -4.25 -7.50
C MET A 87 -0.26 -5.46 -6.64
N HIS A 88 -0.25 -6.65 -7.23
CA HIS A 88 0.10 -7.90 -6.57
C HIS A 88 1.24 -8.62 -7.31
N ASP A 89 2.29 -8.96 -6.60
CA ASP A 89 3.52 -9.59 -7.13
C ASP A 89 3.39 -11.09 -7.42
N LEU A 90 2.17 -11.63 -7.37
CA LEU A 90 1.89 -13.06 -7.56
C LEU A 90 1.65 -13.46 -9.03
N TYR A 91 1.59 -12.51 -9.95
CA TYR A 91 1.16 -12.74 -11.33
C TYR A 91 2.14 -12.19 -12.36
N ASP A 92 2.55 -13.03 -13.31
CA ASP A 92 3.44 -12.63 -14.41
C ASP A 92 2.91 -11.42 -15.21
N PRO A 93 1.59 -11.30 -15.52
CA PRO A 93 1.08 -10.10 -16.18
C PRO A 93 1.28 -8.81 -15.40
N THR A 94 1.27 -8.86 -14.07
CA THR A 94 1.56 -7.70 -13.23
C THR A 94 3.04 -7.32 -13.32
N ALA A 95 3.95 -8.31 -13.27
CA ALA A 95 5.38 -8.08 -13.45
C ALA A 95 5.68 -7.41 -14.81
N ALA A 96 5.09 -7.93 -15.89
CA ALA A 96 5.22 -7.34 -17.23
C ALA A 96 4.65 -5.90 -17.31
N ALA A 97 3.57 -5.61 -16.58
CA ALA A 97 3.04 -4.25 -16.47
C ALA A 97 4.00 -3.32 -15.75
N VAL A 98 4.66 -3.78 -14.68
CA VAL A 98 5.66 -3.00 -13.93
C VAL A 98 6.87 -2.67 -14.81
N GLU A 99 7.39 -3.63 -15.57
CA GLU A 99 8.50 -3.41 -16.51
C GLU A 99 8.20 -2.32 -17.55
N THR A 100 6.94 -2.15 -17.91
CA THR A 100 6.48 -1.13 -18.85
C THR A 100 6.17 0.20 -18.17
N ILE A 101 5.38 0.19 -17.12
CA ILE A 101 4.84 1.42 -16.53
C ILE A 101 5.89 2.23 -15.76
N VAL A 102 6.86 1.57 -15.14
CA VAL A 102 7.89 2.27 -14.35
C VAL A 102 8.76 3.19 -15.24
N PRO A 103 9.37 2.71 -16.35
CA PRO A 103 10.08 3.62 -17.25
C PRO A 103 9.19 4.72 -17.83
N GLU A 104 7.96 4.40 -18.21
CA GLU A 104 7.01 5.36 -18.77
C GLU A 104 6.70 6.49 -17.79
N LEU A 105 6.45 6.19 -16.53
CA LEU A 105 6.20 7.21 -15.50
C LEU A 105 7.44 8.07 -15.23
N ILE A 106 8.63 7.48 -15.25
CA ILE A 106 9.89 8.22 -15.09
C ILE A 106 10.09 9.20 -16.27
N GLU A 107 9.81 8.78 -17.50
CA GLU A 107 9.87 9.65 -18.69
C GLU A 107 8.85 10.79 -18.63
N GLN A 108 7.71 10.58 -18.00
CA GLN A 108 6.70 11.61 -17.74
C GLN A 108 7.07 12.56 -16.59
N GLY A 109 8.21 12.33 -15.94
CA GLY A 109 8.72 13.18 -14.85
C GLY A 109 8.26 12.77 -13.46
N TYR A 110 7.61 11.62 -13.29
CA TYR A 110 7.30 11.09 -11.96
C TYR A 110 8.55 10.52 -11.28
N GLN A 111 8.63 10.72 -9.99
CA GLN A 111 9.57 10.04 -9.13
C GLN A 111 8.82 8.96 -8.34
N LEU A 112 9.25 7.70 -8.51
CA LEU A 112 8.69 6.59 -7.74
C LEU A 112 9.44 6.50 -6.40
N VAL A 113 8.70 6.58 -5.33
CA VAL A 113 9.21 6.65 -3.96
C VAL A 113 8.42 5.74 -3.03
N THR A 114 8.94 5.46 -1.85
CA THR A 114 8.16 4.81 -0.81
C THR A 114 7.02 5.70 -0.32
N VAL A 115 5.99 5.09 0.26
CA VAL A 115 4.87 5.84 0.86
C VAL A 115 5.37 6.85 1.91
N SER A 116 6.31 6.43 2.77
CA SER A 116 6.87 7.30 3.81
C SER A 116 7.58 8.53 3.23
N GLU A 117 8.40 8.35 2.19
CA GLU A 117 9.08 9.45 1.49
C GLU A 117 8.08 10.40 0.83
N MET A 118 7.05 9.86 0.17
CA MET A 118 6.02 10.67 -0.48
C MET A 118 5.29 11.57 0.52
N PHE A 119 4.85 11.02 1.64
CA PHE A 119 4.14 11.78 2.66
C PHE A 119 5.06 12.81 3.34
N ALA A 120 6.31 12.45 3.61
CA ALA A 120 7.32 13.37 4.14
C ALA A 120 7.59 14.55 3.19
N ALA A 121 7.75 14.28 1.88
CA ALA A 121 7.94 15.30 0.87
C ALA A 121 6.76 16.28 0.75
N LYS A 122 5.54 15.81 1.06
CA LYS A 122 4.32 16.63 1.09
C LYS A 122 4.07 17.30 2.45
N GLY A 123 4.95 17.10 3.44
CA GLY A 123 4.78 17.66 4.79
C GLY A 123 3.61 17.06 5.57
N ILE A 124 3.16 15.85 5.20
CA ILE A 124 2.02 15.18 5.84
C ILE A 124 2.55 14.15 6.83
N ALA A 125 2.24 14.32 8.11
CA ALA A 125 2.58 13.36 9.14
C ALA A 125 1.67 12.13 9.07
N LEU A 126 2.28 10.94 9.12
CA LEU A 126 1.57 9.67 9.20
C LEU A 126 1.38 9.28 10.67
N GLU A 127 0.12 9.18 11.10
CA GLU A 127 -0.25 8.94 12.49
C GLU A 127 -0.85 7.53 12.67
N PRO A 128 -0.50 6.81 13.75
CA PRO A 128 -1.11 5.52 14.08
C PRO A 128 -2.64 5.58 14.14
N GLY A 129 -3.31 4.52 13.68
CA GLY A 129 -4.77 4.41 13.67
C GLY A 129 -5.48 5.28 12.62
N LYS A 130 -4.77 6.16 11.93
CA LYS A 130 -5.32 6.89 10.78
C LYS A 130 -5.06 6.14 9.49
N TYR A 131 -5.97 6.28 8.51
CA TYR A 131 -5.77 5.70 7.19
C TYR A 131 -5.46 6.76 6.14
N TYR A 132 -4.60 6.41 5.22
CA TYR A 132 -4.11 7.27 4.14
C TYR A 132 -4.23 6.53 2.81
N ARG A 133 -4.72 7.20 1.79
CA ARG A 133 -4.87 6.61 0.45
C ARG A 133 -4.25 7.45 -0.67
N LYS A 134 -3.81 8.66 -0.35
CA LYS A 134 -3.21 9.62 -1.28
C LYS A 134 -2.44 10.68 -0.52
N ALA A 135 -1.49 11.35 -1.19
CA ALA A 135 -0.75 12.50 -0.68
C ALA A 135 -1.03 13.77 -1.50
N PHE A 136 -2.30 14.00 -1.84
CA PHE A 136 -2.82 15.21 -2.47
C PHE A 136 -4.23 15.49 -1.94
N GLU A 137 -4.75 16.71 -2.15
CA GLU A 137 -6.11 17.13 -1.80
C GLU A 137 -7.19 16.51 -2.69
#